data_fac377ffa9d12475cb74e96fbe69cacb
#
_entry.id   fac377ffa9d12475cb74e96fbe69cacb
#
_cell.length_a   1.000
_cell.length_b   1.000
_cell.length_c   1.000
_cell.angle_alpha   90.00
_cell.angle_beta   90.00
_cell.angle_gamma   90.00
#
_symmetry.space_group_name_H-M   'P 1'
#
loop_
_entity.id
_entity.type
_entity.pdbx_description
1 polymer ?
#
loop_
_entity_poly.entity_id
_entity_poly.type
_entity_poly.pdbx_seq_one_letter_code
_entity_poly.pdbx_strand_id
1 'polypeptide(L)'
;MRTKKLLTVSLTAALTIAALTANGVIVSADAEKGTIKVAASATPHAEILEEAKPILEEEGWELDVTVFDDYVQPNLVVESGDFDANYFQHIPYLDNFNEEQGTHLVNAGGIHYEPFGIYPGTKEKLDDLEEGDTIAVPNDTTNEARALLLLQDNGVITLKDGAGLEATVKDIEENPKNIKIEELEAAQVSRVKDEVAFVVLNGNYALQAGYSVSKDSIAHETSDSEAAKTYVNIIAVKEGNEDSEAIKALVDVLKSDEIKDFINEKYDGAVVPFDDSAENTDADAAEEDTEAETEDAE
;
A
#
# COMPACT_ATOMS: atom_id res chain seq x y z
N MET A 1 -54.89 44.69 53.12
CA MET A 1 -54.57 43.53 52.23
C MET A 1 -54.63 44.04 50.79
N ARG A 2 -53.52 44.21 50.13
CA ARG A 2 -53.40 44.73 48.73
C ARG A 2 -53.08 43.64 47.75
N THR A 3 -53.99 43.30 46.88
CA THR A 3 -53.85 42.42 45.78
C THR A 3 -53.08 43.07 44.63
N LYS A 4 -51.92 42.54 44.24
CA LYS A 4 -51.19 42.97 43.04
C LYS A 4 -51.68 42.17 41.86
N LYS A 5 -52.18 42.82 40.82
CA LYS A 5 -52.52 42.31 39.52
C LYS A 5 -51.23 42.19 38.68
N LEU A 6 -50.91 41.02 38.18
CA LEU A 6 -49.92 40.82 37.13
C LEU A 6 -50.51 41.22 35.77
N LEU A 7 -49.81 42.06 35.07
CA LEU A 7 -50.09 42.46 33.70
C LEU A 7 -49.23 41.58 32.78
N THR A 8 -49.86 40.74 31.94
CA THR A 8 -49.22 39.98 30.92
C THR A 8 -49.16 40.83 29.65
N VAL A 9 -47.98 41.17 29.16
CA VAL A 9 -47.77 41.87 27.89
C VAL A 9 -47.42 40.83 26.85
N SER A 10 -48.35 40.62 25.92
CA SER A 10 -48.09 39.78 24.71
C SER A 10 -47.46 40.68 23.66
N LEU A 11 -46.22 40.33 23.28
CA LEU A 11 -45.47 41.00 22.20
C LEU A 11 -45.65 40.16 20.91
N THR A 12 -46.52 40.61 20.02
CA THR A 12 -46.68 40.07 18.69
C THR A 12 -45.63 40.69 17.76
N ALA A 13 -44.60 39.94 17.39
CA ALA A 13 -43.66 40.36 16.38
C ALA A 13 -44.18 39.99 15.01
N ALA A 14 -44.51 40.95 14.19
CA ALA A 14 -44.83 40.80 12.79
C ALA A 14 -43.52 40.64 11.97
N LEU A 15 -43.28 39.46 11.39
CA LEU A 15 -42.20 39.27 10.40
C LEU A 15 -42.66 39.82 9.04
N THR A 16 -42.03 40.90 8.62
CA THR A 16 -42.08 41.38 7.23
C THR A 16 -40.99 40.64 6.42
N ILE A 17 -41.40 39.70 5.57
CA ILE A 17 -40.53 39.04 4.58
C ILE A 17 -40.32 40.01 3.42
N ALA A 18 -39.14 40.61 3.33
CA ALA A 18 -38.68 41.33 2.15
C ALA A 18 -38.03 40.30 1.20
N ALA A 19 -38.71 40.00 0.10
CA ALA A 19 -38.14 39.19 -1.01
C ALA A 19 -37.07 40.03 -1.73
N LEU A 20 -35.79 39.76 -1.45
CA LEU A 20 -34.68 40.14 -2.32
C LEU A 20 -34.43 38.94 -3.28
N THR A 21 -34.82 39.13 -4.53
CA THR A 21 -34.33 38.31 -5.64
C THR A 21 -32.89 38.69 -5.96
N ALA A 22 -31.94 38.11 -5.27
CA ALA A 22 -30.55 38.07 -5.68
C ALA A 22 -30.35 36.76 -6.43
N ASN A 23 -29.80 36.81 -7.65
CA ASN A 23 -29.26 35.65 -8.34
C ASN A 23 -28.07 35.12 -7.50
N GLY A 24 -28.38 34.39 -6.46
CA GLY A 24 -27.41 33.63 -5.68
C GLY A 24 -27.20 32.32 -6.43
N VAL A 25 -26.00 32.11 -6.94
CA VAL A 25 -25.45 30.78 -7.18
C VAL A 25 -25.63 30.03 -5.85
N ILE A 26 -26.52 29.07 -5.84
CA ILE A 26 -26.58 28.09 -4.75
C ILE A 26 -25.33 27.24 -4.95
N VAL A 27 -24.24 27.58 -4.30
CA VAL A 27 -23.20 26.63 -4.01
C VAL A 27 -23.84 25.67 -3.04
N SER A 28 -24.28 24.53 -3.51
CA SER A 28 -24.56 23.38 -2.64
C SER A 28 -23.24 23.11 -1.94
N ALA A 29 -23.14 23.44 -0.67
CA ALA A 29 -22.15 22.79 0.17
C ALA A 29 -22.58 21.31 0.16
N ASP A 30 -21.80 20.44 -0.48
CA ASP A 30 -22.01 19.03 -0.36
C ASP A 30 -22.01 18.68 1.13
N ALA A 31 -23.01 17.91 1.54
CA ALA A 31 -23.15 17.55 2.95
C ALA A 31 -21.90 16.73 3.32
N GLU A 32 -21.27 17.08 4.42
CA GLU A 32 -20.16 16.34 5.01
C GLU A 32 -20.60 14.88 5.22
N LYS A 33 -19.92 13.94 4.55
CA LYS A 33 -20.26 12.50 4.55
C LYS A 33 -19.66 11.79 5.77
N GLY A 34 -18.49 12.24 6.23
CA GLY A 34 -17.79 11.66 7.37
C GLY A 34 -16.28 11.68 7.24
N THR A 35 -15.61 11.06 8.20
CA THR A 35 -14.15 10.95 8.25
C THR A 35 -13.75 9.52 7.90
N ILE A 36 -12.73 9.37 7.04
CA ILE A 36 -12.07 8.09 6.73
C ILE A 36 -10.74 8.08 7.45
N LYS A 37 -10.54 7.13 8.36
CA LYS A 37 -9.30 6.97 9.13
C LYS A 37 -8.43 5.91 8.51
N VAL A 38 -7.22 6.28 8.09
CA VAL A 38 -6.28 5.37 7.42
C VAL A 38 -4.96 5.28 8.18
N ALA A 39 -4.56 4.04 8.52
CA ALA A 39 -3.24 3.74 9.05
C ALA A 39 -2.27 3.48 7.89
N ALA A 40 -1.15 4.22 7.81
CA ALA A 40 -0.26 4.16 6.66
C ALA A 40 1.23 4.16 7.05
N SER A 41 2.11 3.66 6.18
CA SER A 41 3.55 3.95 6.25
C SER A 41 3.84 5.38 5.80
N ALA A 42 4.94 5.97 6.27
CA ALA A 42 5.25 7.38 6.04
C ALA A 42 5.38 7.72 4.54
N THR A 43 6.16 6.96 3.79
CA THR A 43 6.38 7.13 2.34
C THR A 43 6.40 5.75 1.66
N PRO A 44 5.82 5.55 0.49
CA PRO A 44 5.07 6.54 -0.29
C PRO A 44 3.61 6.73 0.18
N HIS A 45 3.09 5.83 1.01
CA HIS A 45 1.67 5.63 1.30
C HIS A 45 0.99 6.88 1.88
N ALA A 46 1.50 7.42 3.01
CA ALA A 46 0.91 8.63 3.60
C ALA A 46 1.06 9.84 2.68
N GLU A 47 2.14 9.93 1.90
CA GLU A 47 2.34 11.01 0.95
C GLU A 47 1.32 10.97 -0.21
N ILE A 48 0.96 9.77 -0.68
CA ILE A 48 -0.09 9.57 -1.70
C ILE A 48 -1.47 9.90 -1.10
N LEU A 49 -1.73 9.49 0.15
CA LEU A 49 -2.98 9.83 0.84
C LEU A 49 -3.13 11.35 1.07
N GLU A 50 -2.05 12.06 1.39
CA GLU A 50 -2.10 13.52 1.56
C GLU A 50 -2.39 14.25 0.22
N GLU A 51 -1.94 13.71 -0.92
CA GLU A 51 -2.32 14.20 -2.25
C GLU A 51 -3.79 13.91 -2.58
N ALA A 52 -4.29 12.74 -2.17
CA ALA A 52 -5.69 12.36 -2.37
C ALA A 52 -6.68 13.16 -1.49
N LYS A 53 -6.20 13.73 -0.37
CA LYS A 53 -7.02 14.42 0.63
C LYS A 53 -7.90 15.54 0.05
N PRO A 54 -7.38 16.52 -0.72
CA PRO A 54 -8.22 17.58 -1.27
C PRO A 54 -9.29 17.05 -2.23
N ILE A 55 -9.03 15.97 -2.95
CA ILE A 55 -10.00 15.36 -3.88
C ILE A 55 -11.14 14.72 -3.08
N LEU A 56 -10.83 14.00 -2.01
CA LEU A 56 -11.82 13.41 -1.10
C LEU A 56 -12.65 14.50 -0.39
N GLU A 57 -12.02 15.63 0.00
CA GLU A 57 -12.72 16.77 0.60
C GLU A 57 -13.75 17.39 -0.38
N GLU A 58 -13.43 17.47 -1.68
CA GLU A 58 -14.39 17.91 -2.71
C GLU A 58 -15.58 16.97 -2.85
N GLU A 59 -15.40 15.67 -2.56
CA GLU A 59 -16.45 14.66 -2.52
C GLU A 59 -17.21 14.61 -1.18
N GLY A 60 -16.83 15.43 -0.20
CA GLY A 60 -17.45 15.53 1.12
C GLY A 60 -16.88 14.58 2.16
N TRP A 61 -15.73 13.94 1.92
CA TRP A 61 -15.03 13.09 2.88
C TRP A 61 -13.87 13.80 3.54
N GLU A 62 -13.75 13.71 4.85
CA GLU A 62 -12.54 14.09 5.58
C GLU A 62 -11.59 12.87 5.62
N LEU A 63 -10.30 13.03 5.28
CA LEU A 63 -9.30 11.99 5.39
C LEU A 63 -8.38 12.23 6.59
N ASP A 64 -8.36 11.30 7.55
CA ASP A 64 -7.50 11.31 8.74
C ASP A 64 -6.43 10.23 8.62
N VAL A 65 -5.18 10.64 8.37
CA VAL A 65 -4.05 9.73 8.14
C VAL A 65 -3.18 9.66 9.38
N THR A 66 -2.95 8.46 9.89
CA THR A 66 -1.99 8.20 10.97
C THR A 66 -0.83 7.34 10.47
N VAL A 67 0.38 7.84 10.67
CA VAL A 67 1.60 7.14 10.25
C VAL A 67 2.06 6.15 11.31
N PHE A 68 2.43 4.95 10.86
CA PHE A 68 3.02 3.86 11.64
C PHE A 68 4.39 3.49 11.06
N ASP A 69 5.33 3.14 11.95
CA ASP A 69 6.71 2.82 11.57
C ASP A 69 6.95 1.31 11.36
N ASP A 70 5.97 0.46 11.70
CA ASP A 70 6.04 -1.01 11.61
C ASP A 70 4.91 -1.59 10.74
N TYR A 71 4.99 -2.88 10.43
CA TYR A 71 4.00 -3.58 9.60
C TYR A 71 2.91 -4.32 10.40
N VAL A 72 2.99 -4.36 11.74
CA VAL A 72 2.06 -5.11 12.59
C VAL A 72 0.88 -4.25 13.03
N GLN A 73 1.18 -3.06 13.57
CA GLN A 73 0.16 -2.19 14.16
C GLN A 73 -0.93 -1.74 13.18
N PRO A 74 -0.63 -1.39 11.90
CA PRO A 74 -1.67 -0.97 10.97
C PRO A 74 -2.78 -2.01 10.76
N ASN A 75 -2.44 -3.31 10.75
CA ASN A 75 -3.43 -4.38 10.64
C ASN A 75 -4.25 -4.52 11.92
N LEU A 76 -3.61 -4.44 13.08
CA LEU A 76 -4.29 -4.60 14.37
C LEU A 76 -5.30 -3.47 14.64
N VAL A 77 -4.99 -2.24 14.29
CA VAL A 77 -5.90 -1.10 14.50
C VAL A 77 -7.10 -1.11 13.54
N VAL A 78 -6.96 -1.70 12.34
CA VAL A 78 -8.09 -1.93 11.43
C VAL A 78 -8.93 -3.11 11.90
N GLU A 79 -8.31 -4.21 12.34
CA GLU A 79 -9.03 -5.35 12.89
C GLU A 79 -9.84 -4.98 14.13
N SER A 80 -9.31 -4.11 15.02
CA SER A 80 -10.03 -3.62 16.19
C SER A 80 -11.19 -2.69 15.84
N GLY A 81 -11.19 -2.08 14.64
CA GLY A 81 -12.17 -1.08 14.20
C GLY A 81 -11.85 0.35 14.69
N ASP A 82 -10.63 0.61 15.15
CA ASP A 82 -10.17 1.96 15.50
C ASP A 82 -9.88 2.80 14.25
N PHE A 83 -9.53 2.12 13.14
CA PHE A 83 -9.31 2.67 11.81
C PHE A 83 -10.21 1.97 10.79
N ASP A 84 -10.56 2.70 9.73
CA ASP A 84 -11.42 2.20 8.64
C ASP A 84 -10.63 1.36 7.63
N ALA A 85 -9.38 1.75 7.38
CA ALA A 85 -8.48 1.10 6.42
C ALA A 85 -7.02 1.20 6.84
N ASN A 86 -6.17 0.38 6.21
CA ASN A 86 -4.74 0.66 6.17
C ASN A 86 -4.21 0.66 4.73
N TYR A 87 -3.06 1.31 4.56
CA TYR A 87 -2.34 1.42 3.30
C TYR A 87 -0.85 1.36 3.58
N PHE A 88 -0.25 0.16 3.48
CA PHE A 88 1.18 -0.07 3.77
C PHE A 88 1.71 -1.40 3.24
N GLN A 89 0.82 -2.34 2.86
CA GLN A 89 1.12 -3.75 2.65
C GLN A 89 0.71 -4.24 1.28
N HIS A 90 1.35 -5.31 0.84
CA HIS A 90 1.00 -6.07 -0.35
C HIS A 90 0.14 -7.31 -0.03
N ILE A 91 -0.49 -7.87 -1.05
CA ILE A 91 -1.44 -8.99 -0.93
C ILE A 91 -0.85 -10.19 -0.15
N PRO A 92 0.33 -10.75 -0.50
CA PRO A 92 0.86 -11.91 0.25
C PRO A 92 1.10 -11.63 1.73
N TYR A 93 1.49 -10.41 2.11
CA TYR A 93 1.65 -10.03 3.51
C TYR A 93 0.31 -10.03 4.24
N LEU A 94 -0.75 -9.48 3.64
CA LEU A 94 -2.10 -9.48 4.22
C LEU A 94 -2.58 -10.92 4.48
N ASP A 95 -2.44 -11.79 3.48
CA ASP A 95 -2.90 -13.17 3.57
C ASP A 95 -2.18 -13.94 4.68
N ASN A 96 -0.84 -13.83 4.72
CA ASN A 96 -0.03 -14.45 5.76
C ASN A 96 -0.33 -13.87 7.16
N PHE A 97 -0.49 -12.54 7.28
CA PHE A 97 -0.84 -11.89 8.54
C PHE A 97 -2.19 -12.38 9.08
N ASN A 98 -3.19 -12.52 8.21
CA ASN A 98 -4.49 -13.06 8.60
C ASN A 98 -4.36 -14.50 9.14
N GLU A 99 -3.57 -15.35 8.48
CA GLU A 99 -3.35 -16.72 8.90
C GLU A 99 -2.63 -16.80 10.25
N GLU A 100 -1.54 -16.04 10.41
CA GLU A 100 -0.71 -16.07 11.62
C GLU A 100 -1.37 -15.44 12.85
N GLN A 101 -2.08 -14.30 12.63
CA GLN A 101 -2.66 -13.50 13.72
C GLN A 101 -4.14 -13.77 13.94
N GLY A 102 -4.80 -14.50 13.03
CA GLY A 102 -6.24 -14.78 13.11
C GLY A 102 -7.09 -13.53 12.89
N THR A 103 -6.62 -12.61 12.07
CA THR A 103 -7.35 -11.40 11.66
C THR A 103 -8.23 -11.67 10.44
N HIS A 104 -9.18 -10.76 10.17
CA HIS A 104 -10.18 -10.90 9.10
C HIS A 104 -10.18 -9.65 8.22
N LEU A 105 -8.99 -9.32 7.72
CA LEU A 105 -8.82 -8.18 6.83
C LEU A 105 -8.91 -8.64 5.38
N VAL A 106 -9.47 -7.78 4.52
CA VAL A 106 -9.64 -8.06 3.10
C VAL A 106 -9.08 -6.93 2.25
N ASN A 107 -8.68 -7.27 1.03
CA ASN A 107 -8.24 -6.33 0.02
C ASN A 107 -9.45 -5.59 -0.56
N ALA A 108 -9.50 -4.27 -0.42
CA ALA A 108 -10.52 -3.40 -1.02
C ALA A 108 -10.09 -2.81 -2.38
N GLY A 109 -8.79 -2.84 -2.71
CA GLY A 109 -8.28 -2.39 -4.01
C GLY A 109 -6.76 -2.29 -4.05
N GLY A 110 -6.15 -2.73 -5.17
CA GLY A 110 -4.74 -2.57 -5.48
C GLY A 110 -4.44 -1.16 -5.96
N ILE A 111 -3.37 -0.54 -5.48
CA ILE A 111 -3.07 0.86 -5.77
C ILE A 111 -1.74 1.04 -6.51
N HIS A 112 -0.67 0.43 -6.03
CA HIS A 112 0.65 0.57 -6.63
C HIS A 112 1.54 -0.63 -6.33
N TYR A 113 2.66 -0.70 -7.03
CA TYR A 113 3.73 -1.65 -6.80
C TYR A 113 5.01 -0.91 -6.44
N GLU A 114 5.80 -1.50 -5.53
CA GLU A 114 7.12 -1.02 -5.13
C GLU A 114 8.17 -2.09 -5.45
N PRO A 115 9.13 -1.83 -6.38
CA PRO A 115 10.21 -2.76 -6.63
C PRO A 115 11.03 -3.03 -5.37
N PHE A 116 11.23 -4.31 -5.06
CA PHE A 116 12.10 -4.75 -3.99
C PHE A 116 13.55 -4.74 -4.47
N GLY A 117 14.50 -4.32 -3.65
CA GLY A 117 15.87 -4.10 -4.12
C GLY A 117 16.97 -4.56 -3.17
N ILE A 118 18.12 -4.89 -3.75
CA ILE A 118 19.39 -5.11 -3.06
C ILE A 118 20.19 -3.82 -3.11
N TYR A 119 20.57 -3.31 -1.95
CA TYR A 119 21.29 -2.04 -1.82
C TYR A 119 22.68 -2.25 -1.22
N PRO A 120 23.65 -1.37 -1.56
CA PRO A 120 25.00 -1.46 -1.04
C PRO A 120 25.02 -1.24 0.47
N GLY A 121 25.83 -2.06 1.13
CA GLY A 121 26.25 -1.89 2.52
C GLY A 121 27.73 -1.50 2.57
N THR A 122 28.57 -2.41 3.06
CA THR A 122 30.04 -2.26 3.06
C THR A 122 30.68 -2.62 1.71
N LYS A 123 29.90 -3.22 0.80
CA LYS A 123 30.31 -3.58 -0.58
C LYS A 123 29.40 -2.92 -1.60
N GLU A 124 29.93 -2.67 -2.81
CA GLU A 124 29.22 -1.93 -3.86
C GLU A 124 28.67 -2.82 -4.97
N LYS A 125 29.16 -4.07 -5.11
CA LYS A 125 28.75 -5.01 -6.17
C LYS A 125 28.60 -6.42 -5.62
N LEU A 126 27.66 -7.18 -6.15
CA LEU A 126 27.48 -8.60 -5.78
C LEU A 126 28.71 -9.45 -6.08
N ASP A 127 29.49 -9.11 -7.10
CA ASP A 127 30.75 -9.78 -7.42
C ASP A 127 31.80 -9.64 -6.32
N ASP A 128 31.72 -8.58 -5.51
CA ASP A 128 32.65 -8.30 -4.40
C ASP A 128 32.35 -9.15 -3.15
N LEU A 129 31.29 -9.96 -3.16
CA LEU A 129 30.96 -10.87 -2.05
C LEU A 129 32.10 -11.84 -1.79
N GLU A 130 32.52 -11.96 -0.54
CA GLU A 130 33.50 -12.89 -0.03
C GLU A 130 32.86 -13.96 0.84
N GLU A 131 33.61 -15.04 1.10
CA GLU A 131 33.14 -16.11 1.98
C GLU A 131 32.82 -15.59 3.39
N GLY A 132 31.61 -15.86 3.85
CA GLY A 132 31.12 -15.50 5.19
C GLY A 132 30.62 -14.08 5.34
N ASP A 133 30.53 -13.31 4.25
CA ASP A 133 29.84 -12.01 4.26
C ASP A 133 28.38 -12.15 4.70
N THR A 134 27.83 -11.07 5.23
CA THR A 134 26.46 -11.01 5.72
C THR A 134 25.59 -10.17 4.79
N ILE A 135 24.38 -10.65 4.50
CA ILE A 135 23.31 -9.90 3.83
C ILE A 135 22.13 -9.83 4.79
N ALA A 136 21.65 -8.62 5.09
CA ALA A 136 20.47 -8.43 5.93
C ALA A 136 19.20 -8.40 5.09
N VAL A 137 18.16 -9.12 5.57
CA VAL A 137 16.86 -9.27 4.91
C VAL A 137 15.73 -9.07 5.91
N PRO A 138 14.49 -8.75 5.49
CA PRO A 138 13.32 -8.79 6.37
C PRO A 138 13.08 -10.19 6.95
N ASN A 139 12.51 -10.27 8.14
CA ASN A 139 12.26 -11.54 8.86
C ASN A 139 10.80 -11.97 8.86
N ASP A 140 9.90 -11.23 8.25
CA ASP A 140 8.52 -11.69 8.05
C ASP A 140 8.47 -12.67 6.88
N THR A 141 7.60 -13.67 6.98
CA THR A 141 7.52 -14.83 6.09
C THR A 141 7.58 -14.45 4.61
N THR A 142 6.78 -13.48 4.19
CA THR A 142 6.63 -13.14 2.77
C THR A 142 7.76 -12.27 2.23
N ASN A 143 8.28 -11.32 3.02
CA ASN A 143 9.39 -10.49 2.60
C ASN A 143 10.75 -11.19 2.73
N GLU A 144 10.94 -12.11 3.69
CA GLU A 144 12.10 -13.01 3.72
C GLU A 144 12.15 -13.85 2.45
N ALA A 145 11.05 -14.54 2.10
CA ALA A 145 10.96 -15.34 0.88
C ALA A 145 11.26 -14.51 -0.38
N ARG A 146 10.67 -13.32 -0.49
CA ARG A 146 10.90 -12.38 -1.58
C ARG A 146 12.37 -11.96 -1.69
N ALA A 147 13.03 -11.69 -0.55
CA ALA A 147 14.46 -11.37 -0.51
C ALA A 147 15.33 -12.54 -0.98
N LEU A 148 15.03 -13.76 -0.52
CA LEU A 148 15.75 -14.97 -0.92
C LEU A 148 15.58 -15.27 -2.40
N LEU A 149 14.37 -15.09 -2.95
CA LEU A 149 14.11 -15.23 -4.39
C LEU A 149 14.92 -14.19 -5.19
N LEU A 150 14.95 -12.92 -4.77
CA LEU A 150 15.75 -11.90 -5.43
C LEU A 150 17.26 -12.20 -5.37
N LEU A 151 17.75 -12.74 -4.27
CA LEU A 151 19.14 -13.19 -4.15
C LEU A 151 19.44 -14.38 -5.08
N GLN A 152 18.51 -15.31 -5.23
CA GLN A 152 18.60 -16.42 -6.18
C GLN A 152 18.64 -15.93 -7.62
N ASP A 153 17.74 -15.03 -8.02
CA ASP A 153 17.67 -14.47 -9.37
C ASP A 153 18.98 -13.75 -9.76
N ASN A 154 19.71 -13.27 -8.76
CA ASN A 154 21.00 -12.63 -8.93
C ASN A 154 22.20 -13.60 -8.71
N GLY A 155 21.97 -14.90 -8.60
CA GLY A 155 23.01 -15.91 -8.52
C GLY A 155 23.81 -15.93 -7.22
N VAL A 156 23.30 -15.34 -6.14
CA VAL A 156 23.97 -15.33 -4.83
C VAL A 156 23.78 -16.65 -4.09
N ILE A 157 22.56 -17.21 -4.15
CA ILE A 157 22.15 -18.48 -3.54
C ILE A 157 21.31 -19.27 -4.53
N THR A 158 21.04 -20.55 -4.23
CA THR A 158 20.01 -21.36 -4.90
C THR A 158 19.05 -21.88 -3.84
N LEU A 159 17.75 -21.79 -4.08
CA LEU A 159 16.72 -22.35 -3.22
C LEU A 159 16.31 -23.74 -3.70
N LYS A 160 15.77 -24.56 -2.81
CA LYS A 160 15.15 -25.84 -3.17
C LYS A 160 13.99 -25.65 -4.14
N ASP A 161 13.80 -26.63 -5.00
CA ASP A 161 12.68 -26.66 -5.93
C ASP A 161 11.35 -26.49 -5.17
N GLY A 162 10.53 -25.53 -5.62
CA GLY A 162 9.21 -25.28 -5.06
C GLY A 162 9.18 -24.49 -3.74
N ALA A 163 10.29 -23.86 -3.33
CA ALA A 163 10.34 -23.06 -2.10
C ALA A 163 9.31 -21.89 -2.09
N GLY A 164 9.10 -21.24 -3.25
CA GLY A 164 7.99 -20.28 -3.47
C GLY A 164 7.98 -19.08 -2.52
N LEU A 165 6.77 -18.54 -2.29
CA LEU A 165 6.54 -17.28 -1.55
C LEU A 165 6.68 -17.42 -0.01
N GLU A 166 6.98 -18.60 0.49
CA GLU A 166 7.21 -18.89 1.92
C GLU A 166 8.61 -19.46 2.17
N ALA A 167 9.54 -19.26 1.22
CA ALA A 167 10.91 -19.72 1.33
C ALA A 167 11.59 -19.10 2.56
N THR A 168 12.35 -19.91 3.29
CA THR A 168 13.12 -19.52 4.46
C THR A 168 14.62 -19.80 4.23
N VAL A 169 15.48 -19.31 5.10
CA VAL A 169 16.93 -19.64 5.06
C VAL A 169 17.21 -21.16 5.09
N LYS A 170 16.26 -21.98 5.58
CA LYS A 170 16.36 -23.46 5.59
C LYS A 170 16.16 -24.07 4.20
N ASP A 171 15.62 -23.30 3.27
CA ASP A 171 15.37 -23.74 1.91
C ASP A 171 16.51 -23.37 0.95
N ILE A 172 17.58 -22.76 1.45
CA ILE A 172 18.81 -22.57 0.70
C ILE A 172 19.45 -23.93 0.45
N GLU A 173 19.54 -24.33 -0.84
CA GLU A 173 20.18 -25.57 -1.29
C GLU A 173 21.67 -25.36 -1.57
N GLU A 174 22.01 -24.27 -2.30
CA GLU A 174 23.38 -23.91 -2.58
C GLU A 174 23.70 -22.49 -2.07
N ASN A 175 24.83 -22.36 -1.39
CA ASN A 175 25.38 -21.11 -0.90
C ASN A 175 26.90 -21.12 -1.12
N PRO A 176 27.36 -20.86 -2.35
CA PRO A 176 28.75 -21.07 -2.74
C PRO A 176 29.78 -20.26 -1.96
N LYS A 177 29.34 -19.11 -1.44
CA LYS A 177 30.20 -18.18 -0.67
C LYS A 177 29.94 -18.25 0.84
N ASN A 178 29.15 -19.22 1.32
CA ASN A 178 28.76 -19.33 2.73
C ASN A 178 28.23 -17.99 3.31
N ILE A 179 27.45 -17.24 2.51
CA ILE A 179 26.86 -15.97 2.91
C ILE A 179 25.97 -16.20 4.13
N LYS A 180 26.07 -15.32 5.10
CA LYS A 180 25.17 -15.29 6.25
C LYS A 180 23.96 -14.43 5.91
N ILE A 181 22.78 -14.98 6.07
CA ILE A 181 21.54 -14.21 5.99
C ILE A 181 21.20 -13.75 7.41
N GLU A 182 21.10 -12.45 7.61
CA GLU A 182 20.69 -11.84 8.87
C GLU A 182 19.23 -11.36 8.73
N GLU A 183 18.35 -12.07 9.41
CA GLU A 183 16.91 -11.85 9.39
C GLU A 183 16.56 -10.79 10.45
N LEU A 184 16.03 -9.64 10.03
CA LEU A 184 15.70 -8.51 10.88
C LEU A 184 14.28 -8.02 10.60
N GLU A 185 13.64 -7.39 11.57
CA GLU A 185 12.42 -6.64 11.34
C GLU A 185 12.64 -5.66 10.17
N ALA A 186 11.70 -5.61 9.19
CA ALA A 186 11.88 -4.87 7.94
C ALA A 186 12.29 -3.40 8.17
N ALA A 187 11.72 -2.73 9.20
CA ALA A 187 12.08 -1.36 9.59
C ALA A 187 13.53 -1.21 10.12
N GLN A 188 14.22 -2.30 10.45
CA GLN A 188 15.59 -2.27 11.00
C GLN A 188 16.65 -2.57 9.94
N VAL A 189 16.28 -3.21 8.82
CA VAL A 189 17.24 -3.70 7.81
C VAL A 189 18.12 -2.58 7.27
N SER A 190 17.56 -1.40 6.94
CA SER A 190 18.34 -0.27 6.42
C SER A 190 19.37 0.29 7.42
N ARG A 191 19.16 0.05 8.72
CA ARG A 191 20.01 0.62 9.78
C ARG A 191 21.33 -0.10 9.97
N VAL A 192 21.41 -1.36 9.55
CA VAL A 192 22.63 -2.18 9.67
C VAL A 192 23.50 -2.15 8.42
N LYS A 193 23.20 -1.30 7.43
CA LYS A 193 23.90 -1.25 6.15
C LYS A 193 25.42 -1.08 6.26
N ASP A 194 25.88 -0.34 7.26
CA ASP A 194 27.32 -0.10 7.47
C ASP A 194 28.04 -1.29 8.18
N GLU A 195 27.29 -2.32 8.57
CA GLU A 195 27.78 -3.50 9.29
C GLU A 195 27.73 -4.77 8.42
N VAL A 196 26.97 -4.77 7.32
CA VAL A 196 26.76 -5.92 6.44
C VAL A 196 27.23 -5.63 5.01
N ALA A 197 27.43 -6.66 4.20
CA ALA A 197 27.82 -6.50 2.80
C ALA A 197 26.73 -5.79 2.00
N PHE A 198 25.50 -6.27 2.14
CA PHE A 198 24.30 -5.74 1.46
C PHE A 198 23.09 -5.77 2.37
N VAL A 199 22.11 -4.93 2.06
CA VAL A 199 20.76 -4.95 2.64
C VAL A 199 19.73 -5.15 1.54
N VAL A 200 18.69 -5.95 1.81
CA VAL A 200 17.56 -6.14 0.90
C VAL A 200 16.35 -5.44 1.50
N LEU A 201 15.80 -4.44 0.79
CA LEU A 201 14.83 -3.51 1.35
C LEU A 201 13.53 -3.49 0.56
N ASN A 202 12.42 -3.42 1.30
CA ASN A 202 11.13 -3.00 0.77
C ASN A 202 11.21 -1.56 0.25
N GLY A 203 10.45 -1.23 -0.81
CA GLY A 203 10.48 0.07 -1.46
C GLY A 203 10.24 1.24 -0.51
N ASN A 204 9.23 1.14 0.37
CA ASN A 204 8.94 2.17 1.36
C ASN A 204 10.09 2.41 2.34
N TYR A 205 10.77 1.38 2.84
CA TYR A 205 11.92 1.54 3.73
C TYR A 205 13.17 2.02 2.99
N ALA A 206 13.32 1.64 1.71
CA ALA A 206 14.38 2.20 0.86
C ALA A 206 14.18 3.72 0.68
N LEU A 207 12.96 4.16 0.34
CA LEU A 207 12.60 5.58 0.21
C LEU A 207 12.81 6.34 1.53
N GLN A 208 12.39 5.78 2.67
CA GLN A 208 12.63 6.37 4.00
C GLN A 208 14.12 6.51 4.33
N ALA A 209 14.94 5.58 3.87
CA ALA A 209 16.40 5.65 4.02
C ALA A 209 17.08 6.59 3.01
N GLY A 210 16.31 7.22 2.11
CA GLY A 210 16.79 8.15 1.10
C GLY A 210 17.34 7.47 -0.16
N TYR A 211 17.02 6.20 -0.39
CA TYR A 211 17.41 5.47 -1.59
C TYR A 211 16.36 5.60 -2.71
N SER A 212 16.85 5.64 -3.94
CA SER A 212 16.05 5.48 -5.16
C SER A 212 16.36 4.12 -5.77
N VAL A 213 15.37 3.28 -6.01
CA VAL A 213 15.59 1.94 -6.56
C VAL A 213 16.33 1.99 -7.89
N SER A 214 16.01 2.94 -8.76
CA SER A 214 16.64 3.11 -10.08
C SER A 214 18.08 3.61 -10.05
N LYS A 215 18.52 4.26 -8.96
CA LYS A 215 19.84 4.90 -8.86
C LYS A 215 20.78 4.21 -7.88
N ASP A 216 20.24 3.69 -6.79
CA ASP A 216 21.02 3.24 -5.64
C ASP A 216 20.97 1.73 -5.44
N SER A 217 20.03 1.00 -6.06
CA SER A 217 20.01 -0.46 -5.98
C SER A 217 21.08 -1.09 -6.87
N ILE A 218 21.64 -2.21 -6.41
CA ILE A 218 22.55 -3.06 -7.17
C ILE A 218 21.76 -3.97 -8.10
N ALA A 219 20.65 -4.48 -7.61
CA ALA A 219 19.66 -5.26 -8.34
C ALA A 219 18.29 -5.01 -7.73
N HIS A 220 17.25 -5.11 -8.53
CA HIS A 220 15.86 -4.96 -8.10
C HIS A 220 14.90 -5.72 -9.01
N GLU A 221 13.70 -5.94 -8.52
CA GLU A 221 12.60 -6.46 -9.33
C GLU A 221 12.19 -5.45 -10.40
N THR A 222 11.71 -5.93 -11.53
CA THR A 222 11.23 -5.06 -12.61
C THR A 222 9.70 -4.88 -12.55
N SER A 223 9.20 -3.76 -13.03
CA SER A 223 7.77 -3.43 -13.00
C SER A 223 6.90 -4.27 -13.95
N ASP A 224 7.53 -4.99 -14.89
CA ASP A 224 6.91 -5.92 -15.82
C ASP A 224 7.06 -7.40 -15.39
N SER A 225 7.60 -7.64 -14.19
CA SER A 225 7.79 -8.98 -13.65
C SER A 225 6.52 -9.55 -13.03
N GLU A 226 6.49 -10.87 -12.83
CA GLU A 226 5.44 -11.51 -12.03
C GLU A 226 5.36 -10.94 -10.61
N ALA A 227 6.50 -10.52 -10.04
CA ALA A 227 6.55 -9.86 -8.75
C ALA A 227 5.71 -8.56 -8.70
N ALA A 228 5.66 -7.79 -9.80
CA ALA A 228 4.86 -6.57 -9.86
C ALA A 228 3.35 -6.83 -9.68
N LYS A 229 2.87 -7.98 -10.16
CA LYS A 229 1.47 -8.40 -9.99
C LYS A 229 1.23 -9.00 -8.59
N THR A 230 2.17 -9.82 -8.11
CA THR A 230 2.07 -10.53 -6.84
C THR A 230 2.11 -9.58 -5.64
N TYR A 231 3.02 -8.59 -5.66
CA TYR A 231 3.29 -7.71 -4.52
C TYR A 231 2.67 -6.32 -4.66
N VAL A 232 1.46 -6.26 -5.22
CA VAL A 232 0.66 -5.02 -5.29
C VAL A 232 0.33 -4.53 -3.89
N ASN A 233 0.60 -3.26 -3.62
CA ASN A 233 0.20 -2.56 -2.39
C ASN A 233 -1.27 -2.17 -2.46
N ILE A 234 -1.99 -2.43 -1.39
CA ILE A 234 -3.46 -2.43 -1.34
C ILE A 234 -4.02 -1.52 -0.25
N ILE A 235 -5.26 -1.13 -0.42
CA ILE A 235 -6.11 -0.69 0.69
C ILE A 235 -6.70 -1.95 1.33
N ALA A 236 -6.36 -2.21 2.59
CA ALA A 236 -6.94 -3.30 3.36
C ALA A 236 -7.91 -2.77 4.40
N VAL A 237 -9.02 -3.47 4.56
CA VAL A 237 -10.13 -3.12 5.46
C VAL A 237 -10.58 -4.36 6.24
N LYS A 238 -11.34 -4.17 7.30
CA LYS A 238 -12.01 -5.29 7.97
C LYS A 238 -13.07 -5.90 7.06
N GLU A 239 -13.15 -7.24 7.02
CA GLU A 239 -14.14 -7.99 6.24
C GLU A 239 -15.55 -7.44 6.44
N GLY A 240 -16.25 -7.18 5.32
CA GLY A 240 -17.59 -6.62 5.26
C GLY A 240 -17.63 -5.09 5.12
N ASN A 241 -16.47 -4.39 5.17
CA ASN A 241 -16.37 -2.94 4.97
C ASN A 241 -15.89 -2.55 3.56
N GLU A 242 -15.43 -3.51 2.75
CA GLU A 242 -14.84 -3.29 1.42
C GLU A 242 -15.78 -2.58 0.44
N ASP A 243 -17.09 -2.78 0.62
CA ASP A 243 -18.12 -2.20 -0.23
C ASP A 243 -18.73 -0.90 0.33
N SER A 244 -18.23 -0.37 1.45
CA SER A 244 -18.75 0.87 2.02
C SER A 244 -18.52 2.06 1.09
N GLU A 245 -19.40 3.08 1.16
CA GLU A 245 -19.29 4.28 0.32
C GLU A 245 -17.95 5.01 0.55
N ALA A 246 -17.50 5.04 1.81
CA ALA A 246 -16.24 5.68 2.22
C ALA A 246 -15.01 4.99 1.59
N ILE A 247 -14.96 3.65 1.65
CA ILE A 247 -13.84 2.88 1.12
C ILE A 247 -13.82 2.91 -0.40
N LYS A 248 -14.99 2.82 -1.05
CA LYS A 248 -15.08 2.99 -2.51
C LYS A 248 -14.56 4.36 -2.95
N ALA A 249 -14.98 5.44 -2.30
CA ALA A 249 -14.49 6.78 -2.60
C ALA A 249 -12.96 6.87 -2.42
N LEU A 250 -12.41 6.31 -1.34
CA LEU A 250 -10.96 6.26 -1.11
C LEU A 250 -10.22 5.54 -2.24
N VAL A 251 -10.68 4.34 -2.59
CA VAL A 251 -10.03 3.52 -3.64
C VAL A 251 -10.16 4.18 -5.02
N ASP A 252 -11.33 4.73 -5.35
CA ASP A 252 -11.57 5.41 -6.63
C ASP A 252 -10.66 6.64 -6.80
N VAL A 253 -10.52 7.44 -5.74
CA VAL A 253 -9.61 8.61 -5.76
C VAL A 253 -8.15 8.15 -5.88
N LEU A 254 -7.72 7.14 -5.13
CA LEU A 254 -6.34 6.64 -5.21
C LEU A 254 -5.98 6.03 -6.57
N LYS A 255 -6.97 5.55 -7.33
CA LYS A 255 -6.82 5.03 -8.70
C LYS A 255 -7.03 6.10 -9.79
N SER A 256 -7.34 7.33 -9.43
CA SER A 256 -7.56 8.41 -10.40
C SER A 256 -6.30 8.73 -11.21
N ASP A 257 -6.49 9.30 -12.39
CA ASP A 257 -5.37 9.73 -13.23
C ASP A 257 -4.50 10.78 -12.53
N GLU A 258 -5.09 11.66 -11.72
CA GLU A 258 -4.38 12.69 -10.95
C GLU A 258 -3.40 12.07 -9.95
N ILE A 259 -3.82 11.05 -9.22
CA ILE A 259 -2.94 10.34 -8.26
C ILE A 259 -1.90 9.49 -9.00
N LYS A 260 -2.25 8.84 -10.11
CA LYS A 260 -1.29 8.13 -10.95
C LYS A 260 -0.20 9.05 -11.49
N ASP A 261 -0.57 10.24 -11.97
CA ASP A 261 0.37 11.25 -12.46
C ASP A 261 1.29 11.73 -11.32
N PHE A 262 0.74 12.03 -10.14
CA PHE A 262 1.53 12.38 -8.96
C PHE A 262 2.55 11.28 -8.60
N ILE A 263 2.14 10.01 -8.57
CA ILE A 263 3.03 8.88 -8.27
C ILE A 263 4.17 8.84 -9.30
N ASN A 264 3.85 8.92 -10.59
CA ASN A 264 4.84 8.85 -11.67
C ASN A 264 5.84 10.01 -11.61
N GLU A 265 5.36 11.24 -11.37
CA GLU A 265 6.20 12.43 -11.30
C GLU A 265 7.10 12.44 -10.06
N LYS A 266 6.57 12.02 -8.92
CA LYS A 266 7.27 12.12 -7.64
C LYS A 266 8.32 11.01 -7.43
N TYR A 267 8.00 9.77 -7.80
CA TYR A 267 8.81 8.62 -7.41
C TYR A 267 9.71 8.05 -8.52
N ASP A 268 9.60 8.53 -9.76
CA ASP A 268 10.52 8.19 -10.87
C ASP A 268 10.77 6.67 -11.00
N GLY A 269 9.68 5.87 -10.93
CA GLY A 269 9.70 4.41 -11.03
C GLY A 269 10.02 3.65 -9.72
N ALA A 270 10.29 4.35 -8.61
CA ALA A 270 10.40 3.70 -7.30
C ALA A 270 9.02 3.27 -6.74
N VAL A 271 7.96 3.87 -7.25
CA VAL A 271 6.56 3.50 -7.02
C VAL A 271 5.87 3.51 -8.37
N VAL A 272 5.16 2.45 -8.71
CA VAL A 272 4.51 2.28 -10.01
C VAL A 272 3.02 2.10 -9.80
N PRO A 273 2.15 2.96 -10.36
CA PRO A 273 0.71 2.79 -10.27
C PRO A 273 0.27 1.41 -10.79
N PHE A 274 -0.65 0.77 -10.09
CA PHE A 274 -1.25 -0.48 -10.52
C PHE A 274 -2.51 -0.22 -11.35
N ASP A 275 -2.66 -0.93 -12.47
CA ASP A 275 -3.79 -0.80 -13.37
C ASP A 275 -4.46 -2.17 -13.57
N ASP A 276 -5.62 -2.35 -12.93
CA ASP A 276 -6.42 -3.57 -13.06
C ASP A 276 -6.96 -3.80 -14.48
N SER A 277 -7.02 -2.75 -15.32
CA SER A 277 -7.56 -2.85 -16.68
C SER A 277 -6.66 -3.65 -17.62
N ALA A 278 -5.37 -3.80 -17.28
CA ALA A 278 -4.43 -4.62 -18.04
C ALA A 278 -4.67 -6.13 -17.87
N GLU A 279 -5.26 -6.56 -16.75
CA GLU A 279 -5.53 -8.00 -16.50
C GLU A 279 -6.74 -8.52 -17.27
N ASN A 280 -7.75 -7.67 -17.55
CA ASN A 280 -8.95 -8.07 -18.28
C ASN A 280 -8.70 -8.27 -19.78
N THR A 281 -7.65 -7.68 -20.37
CA THR A 281 -7.35 -7.86 -21.79
C THR A 281 -6.72 -9.22 -22.11
N ASP A 282 -6.01 -9.84 -21.15
CA ASP A 282 -5.41 -11.17 -21.34
C ASP A 282 -6.44 -12.30 -21.11
N ALA A 283 -7.46 -12.06 -20.29
CA ALA A 283 -8.55 -13.03 -20.07
C ALA A 283 -9.53 -13.07 -21.24
N ASP A 284 -9.88 -11.93 -21.82
CA ASP A 284 -10.76 -11.85 -23.01
C ASP A 284 -10.07 -12.40 -24.26
N ALA A 285 -8.74 -12.23 -24.40
CA ALA A 285 -7.99 -12.81 -25.51
C ALA A 285 -7.87 -14.35 -25.44
N ALA A 286 -7.89 -14.92 -24.22
CA ALA A 286 -7.84 -16.38 -24.03
C ALA A 286 -9.21 -17.04 -24.25
N GLU A 287 -10.33 -16.33 -24.07
CA GLU A 287 -11.67 -16.85 -24.39
C GLU A 287 -11.98 -16.80 -25.90
N GLU A 288 -11.50 -15.78 -26.64
CA GLU A 288 -11.67 -15.71 -28.10
C GLU A 288 -10.89 -16.81 -28.86
N ASP A 289 -9.69 -17.20 -28.39
CA ASP A 289 -8.92 -18.28 -29.01
C ASP A 289 -9.51 -19.69 -28.77
N THR A 290 -10.31 -19.88 -27.71
CA THR A 290 -10.97 -21.17 -27.44
C THR A 290 -12.28 -21.35 -28.22
N GLU A 291 -12.97 -20.28 -28.64
CA GLU A 291 -14.15 -20.36 -29.48
C GLU A 291 -13.82 -20.60 -30.97
N ALA A 292 -12.65 -20.15 -31.44
CA ALA A 292 -12.22 -20.32 -32.83
C ALA A 292 -11.78 -21.75 -33.19
N GLU A 293 -11.35 -22.56 -32.23
CA GLU A 293 -10.94 -23.97 -32.48
C GLU A 293 -12.11 -24.98 -32.49
N THR A 294 -13.33 -24.57 -32.11
CA THR A 294 -14.49 -25.48 -32.08
C THR A 294 -15.39 -25.43 -33.32
N GLU A 295 -15.23 -24.46 -34.23
CA GLU A 295 -16.05 -24.36 -35.46
C GLU A 295 -15.48 -25.10 -36.69
N ASP A 296 -14.23 -25.64 -36.65
CA ASP A 296 -13.62 -26.36 -37.79
C ASP A 296 -13.69 -27.91 -37.69
N ALA A 297 -14.52 -28.45 -36.78
CA ALA A 297 -14.63 -29.91 -36.56
C ALA A 297 -16.05 -30.49 -36.75
N GLU A 298 -16.85 -30.00 -37.75
CA GLU A 298 -18.05 -30.71 -38.26
C GLU A 298 -18.03 -30.85 -39.78
#